data_09f9e2f3bf8d998ee7f086a66211b3d4
#
_entry.id   09f9e2f3bf8d998ee7f086a66211b3d4
#
_cell.length_a   1.000
_cell.length_b   1.000
_cell.length_c   1.000
_cell.angle_alpha   90.00
_cell.angle_beta   90.00
_cell.angle_gamma   90.00
#
_symmetry.space_group_name_H-M   'P 1'
#
loop_
_entity.id
_entity.type
_entity.pdbx_description
1 polymer ?
#
loop_
_entity_poly.entity_id
_entity_poly.type
_entity_poly.pdbx_seq_one_letter_code
_entity_poly.pdbx_strand_id
1 'polypeptide(L)'
;MSEAFFAYPELRNPFEETPIHPDGSTTVLYQGKKITLAETGEGDELLIRSEDLESVNGFELKPEGACFADLCIPIKGDLIIEQNGREWLNLTAFADLLNQTYVADVESRVWSFAEIPAKRENMMVNAMAPDFEIEDRQGNVIRMADLKGKKALIVTWSSW
;
A
#
# COMPACT_ATOMS: atom_id res chain seq x y z
N MET A 1 -15.70 32.22 -50.44
CA MET A 1 -15.61 32.25 -48.97
C MET A 1 -15.40 30.79 -48.55
N SER A 2 -14.16 30.45 -48.18
CA SER A 2 -13.77 29.07 -47.79
C SER A 2 -13.76 29.03 -46.29
N GLU A 3 -14.66 28.23 -45.70
CA GLU A 3 -14.66 27.97 -44.25
C GLU A 3 -13.53 27.01 -43.93
N ALA A 4 -12.54 27.52 -43.23
CA ALA A 4 -11.48 26.69 -42.66
C ALA A 4 -12.04 25.94 -41.46
N PHE A 5 -12.33 24.65 -41.63
CA PHE A 5 -12.58 23.73 -40.53
C PHE A 5 -11.31 23.58 -39.72
N PHE A 6 -11.27 24.17 -38.54
CA PHE A 6 -10.26 23.84 -37.55
C PHE A 6 -10.54 22.44 -37.03
N ALA A 7 -9.82 21.44 -37.51
CA ALA A 7 -9.77 20.14 -36.89
C ALA A 7 -9.02 20.28 -35.55
N TYR A 8 -9.77 20.22 -34.45
CA TYR A 8 -9.14 20.05 -33.14
C TYR A 8 -8.41 18.69 -33.18
N PRO A 9 -7.12 18.62 -32.78
CA PRO A 9 -6.48 17.33 -32.57
C PRO A 9 -7.33 16.56 -31.57
N GLU A 10 -7.71 15.33 -31.91
CA GLU A 10 -8.42 14.45 -31.02
C GLU A 10 -7.65 14.40 -29.70
N LEU A 11 -8.28 14.95 -28.66
CA LEU A 11 -7.77 14.83 -27.29
C LEU A 11 -7.73 13.33 -27.02
N ARG A 12 -6.54 12.75 -26.96
CA ARG A 12 -6.35 11.38 -26.51
C ARG A 12 -7.16 11.21 -25.25
N ASN A 13 -8.11 10.27 -25.27
CA ASN A 13 -8.88 9.93 -24.10
C ASN A 13 -7.87 9.56 -22.99
N PRO A 14 -7.76 10.32 -21.89
CA PRO A 14 -6.81 10.00 -20.83
C PRO A 14 -7.14 8.68 -20.13
N PHE A 15 -8.30 8.07 -20.45
CA PHE A 15 -8.78 6.79 -19.96
C PHE A 15 -8.70 5.68 -21.04
N GLU A 16 -7.96 5.89 -22.14
CA GLU A 16 -7.67 4.82 -23.08
C GLU A 16 -6.79 3.79 -22.36
N GLU A 17 -7.40 2.66 -22.04
CA GLU A 17 -6.90 1.56 -21.24
C GLU A 17 -5.67 0.91 -21.90
N THR A 18 -4.51 1.47 -21.67
CA THR A 18 -3.27 0.72 -21.78
C THR A 18 -3.25 -0.26 -20.62
N PRO A 19 -3.17 -1.58 -20.85
CA PRO A 19 -3.07 -2.53 -19.76
C PRO A 19 -1.88 -2.14 -18.89
N ILE A 20 -2.17 -1.85 -17.61
CA ILE A 20 -1.16 -1.36 -16.65
C ILE A 20 -0.07 -2.42 -16.46
N HIS A 21 -0.40 -3.70 -16.72
CA HIS A 21 0.46 -4.86 -16.59
C HIS A 21 0.39 -5.80 -17.81
N PRO A 22 1.02 -5.44 -18.94
CA PRO A 22 1.04 -6.31 -20.13
C PRO A 22 1.81 -7.62 -19.90
N ASP A 23 2.65 -7.69 -18.88
CA ASP A 23 3.43 -8.84 -18.45
C ASP A 23 2.71 -9.75 -17.45
N GLY A 24 1.46 -9.40 -17.07
CA GLY A 24 0.68 -10.16 -16.09
C GLY A 24 1.10 -9.94 -14.63
N SER A 25 2.04 -9.02 -14.35
CA SER A 25 2.43 -8.66 -13.00
C SER A 25 1.29 -7.96 -12.25
N THR A 26 1.41 -7.84 -10.95
CA THR A 26 0.43 -7.18 -10.07
C THR A 26 1.10 -6.04 -9.32
N THR A 27 0.43 -4.90 -9.23
CA THR A 27 0.90 -3.77 -8.42
C THR A 27 0.23 -3.75 -7.06
N VAL A 28 1.03 -3.61 -6.03
CA VAL A 28 0.59 -3.31 -4.67
C VAL A 28 1.10 -1.94 -4.25
N LEU A 29 0.19 -1.11 -3.77
CA LEU A 29 0.49 0.21 -3.21
C LEU A 29 0.36 0.13 -1.69
N TYR A 30 1.43 0.45 -0.97
CA TYR A 30 1.43 0.46 0.49
C TYR A 30 2.38 1.53 1.03
N GLN A 31 1.90 2.39 1.92
CA GLN A 31 2.68 3.47 2.55
C GLN A 31 3.48 4.33 1.55
N GLY A 32 2.85 4.71 0.43
CA GLY A 32 3.49 5.52 -0.61
C GLY A 32 4.48 4.76 -1.50
N LYS A 33 4.67 3.47 -1.28
CA LYS A 33 5.54 2.60 -2.11
C LYS A 33 4.70 1.88 -3.17
N LYS A 34 5.30 1.71 -4.34
CA LYS A 34 4.80 0.83 -5.40
C LYS A 34 5.63 -0.45 -5.39
N ILE A 35 4.99 -1.58 -5.16
CA ILE A 35 5.58 -2.91 -5.16
C ILE A 35 5.00 -3.66 -6.35
N THR A 36 5.85 -4.27 -7.16
CA THR A 36 5.44 -5.08 -8.31
C THR A 36 5.68 -6.56 -8.00
N LEU A 37 4.62 -7.34 -8.01
CA LEU A 37 4.66 -8.79 -7.83
C LEU A 37 4.66 -9.45 -9.21
N ALA A 38 5.68 -10.23 -9.49
CA ALA A 38 5.84 -10.90 -10.79
C ALA A 38 4.80 -12.01 -10.98
N GLU A 39 4.42 -12.70 -9.90
CA GLU A 39 3.45 -13.78 -9.90
C GLU A 39 2.45 -13.59 -8.75
N THR A 40 1.17 -13.79 -9.05
CA THR A 40 0.08 -13.87 -8.06
C THR A 40 -0.86 -15.01 -8.45
N GLY A 41 -1.61 -15.54 -7.49
CA GLY A 41 -2.66 -16.52 -7.78
C GLY A 41 -3.80 -15.90 -8.60
N GLU A 42 -4.70 -16.76 -9.05
CA GLU A 42 -5.87 -16.40 -9.84
C GLU A 42 -7.08 -16.09 -8.96
N GLY A 43 -7.92 -15.16 -9.38
CA GLY A 43 -9.18 -14.80 -8.73
C GLY A 43 -9.26 -13.33 -8.35
N ASP A 44 -10.31 -12.99 -7.61
CA ASP A 44 -10.60 -11.62 -7.17
C ASP A 44 -9.83 -11.25 -5.89
N GLU A 45 -9.30 -12.25 -5.19
CA GLU A 45 -8.46 -12.09 -4.01
C GLU A 45 -6.99 -11.95 -4.41
N LEU A 46 -6.24 -11.20 -3.64
CA LEU A 46 -4.80 -11.08 -3.87
C LEU A 46 -4.05 -12.24 -3.21
N LEU A 47 -3.70 -13.22 -4.00
CA LEU A 47 -2.92 -14.38 -3.59
C LEU A 47 -1.45 -14.14 -3.94
N ILE A 48 -0.59 -14.03 -2.93
CA ILE A 48 0.85 -13.75 -3.09
C ILE A 48 1.69 -14.95 -2.63
N ARG A 49 2.95 -14.99 -3.05
CA ARG A 49 3.90 -15.96 -2.49
C ARG A 49 4.24 -15.55 -1.06
N SER A 50 4.41 -16.52 -0.19
CA SER A 50 4.75 -16.27 1.22
C SER A 50 6.02 -15.43 1.39
N GLU A 51 6.99 -15.60 0.49
CA GLU A 51 8.24 -14.84 0.46
C GLU A 51 8.07 -13.36 0.08
N ASP A 52 6.97 -12.99 -0.59
CA ASP A 52 6.69 -11.61 -0.97
C ASP A 52 6.08 -10.79 0.17
N LEU A 53 5.59 -11.45 1.24
CA LEU A 53 4.89 -10.79 2.35
C LEU A 53 5.74 -9.69 3.01
N GLU A 54 7.02 -9.99 3.25
CA GLU A 54 7.94 -9.04 3.88
C GLU A 54 8.13 -7.78 3.02
N SER A 55 8.30 -7.97 1.71
CA SER A 55 8.47 -6.85 0.77
C SER A 55 7.23 -5.97 0.67
N VAL A 56 6.04 -6.59 0.80
CA VAL A 56 4.76 -5.90 0.67
C VAL A 56 4.42 -5.09 1.92
N ASN A 57 4.48 -5.70 3.08
CA ASN A 57 3.98 -5.06 4.30
C ASN A 57 4.92 -5.18 5.51
N GLY A 58 6.10 -5.79 5.33
CA GLY A 58 7.13 -5.93 6.36
C GLY A 58 6.87 -7.06 7.36
N PHE A 59 5.83 -7.88 7.19
CA PHE A 59 5.65 -9.09 7.99
C PHE A 59 6.48 -10.23 7.40
N GLU A 60 7.23 -10.90 8.25
CA GLU A 60 8.00 -12.10 7.93
C GLU A 60 7.19 -13.35 8.34
N LEU A 61 7.08 -14.33 7.45
CA LEU A 61 6.41 -15.58 7.76
C LEU A 61 7.34 -16.49 8.55
N LYS A 62 6.94 -16.83 9.77
CA LYS A 62 7.63 -17.71 10.71
C LYS A 62 6.77 -18.90 11.08
N PRO A 63 7.32 -19.95 11.73
CA PRO A 63 6.53 -21.10 12.16
C PRO A 63 5.33 -20.74 13.06
N GLU A 64 5.44 -19.68 13.85
CA GLU A 64 4.40 -19.17 14.73
C GLU A 64 3.36 -18.29 14.01
N GLY A 65 3.62 -17.83 12.78
CA GLY A 65 2.75 -16.98 11.99
C GLY A 65 3.47 -15.86 11.25
N ALA A 66 2.71 -14.87 10.77
CA ALA A 66 3.27 -13.65 10.20
C ALA A 66 3.71 -12.69 11.33
N CYS A 67 4.99 -12.37 11.40
CA CYS A 67 5.58 -11.61 12.48
C CYS A 67 6.17 -10.27 11.99
N PHE A 68 5.91 -9.20 12.77
CA PHE A 68 6.50 -7.88 12.59
C PHE A 68 6.90 -7.33 13.97
N ALA A 69 8.18 -7.11 14.21
CA ALA A 69 8.73 -6.79 15.54
C ALA A 69 8.24 -7.82 16.59
N ASP A 70 7.59 -7.36 17.65
CA ASP A 70 7.06 -8.21 18.73
C ASP A 70 5.64 -8.71 18.45
N LEU A 71 5.02 -8.32 17.33
CA LEU A 71 3.69 -8.74 16.92
C LEU A 71 3.77 -9.95 16.01
N CYS A 72 3.20 -11.08 16.44
CA CYS A 72 3.04 -12.27 15.59
C CYS A 72 1.56 -12.62 15.46
N ILE A 73 1.09 -12.75 14.22
CA ILE A 73 -0.28 -13.10 13.87
C ILE A 73 -0.29 -14.55 13.39
N PRO A 74 -0.97 -15.46 14.11
CA PRO A 74 -1.05 -16.85 13.68
C PRO A 74 -1.70 -16.97 12.30
N ILE A 75 -1.02 -17.60 11.36
CA ILE A 75 -1.57 -17.93 10.06
C ILE A 75 -2.40 -19.22 10.21
N LYS A 76 -3.70 -19.09 10.00
CA LYS A 76 -4.62 -20.24 9.97
C LYS A 76 -4.70 -20.80 8.56
N GLY A 77 -5.14 -22.05 8.44
CA GLY A 77 -5.20 -22.77 7.17
C GLY A 77 -6.06 -22.10 6.09
N ASP A 78 -7.02 -21.26 6.48
CA ASP A 78 -7.87 -20.48 5.59
C ASP A 78 -7.15 -19.30 4.89
N LEU A 79 -5.99 -18.87 5.41
CA LEU A 79 -5.14 -17.86 4.79
C LEU A 79 -4.16 -18.45 3.77
N ILE A 80 -3.99 -19.77 3.74
CA ILE A 80 -3.16 -20.46 2.76
C ILE A 80 -4.06 -21.16 1.76
N ILE A 81 -3.95 -20.77 0.52
CA ILE A 81 -4.75 -21.31 -0.61
C ILE A 81 -3.83 -22.15 -1.48
N GLU A 82 -4.22 -23.38 -1.75
CA GLU A 82 -3.55 -24.21 -2.74
C GLU A 82 -4.21 -24.01 -4.12
N GLN A 83 -3.40 -23.59 -5.09
CA GLN A 83 -3.84 -23.34 -6.46
C GLN A 83 -2.78 -23.82 -7.44
N ASN A 84 -3.16 -24.69 -8.39
CA ASN A 84 -2.25 -25.25 -9.39
C ASN A 84 -1.01 -25.96 -8.81
N GLY A 85 -1.18 -26.64 -7.63
CA GLY A 85 -0.10 -27.35 -6.93
C GLY A 85 0.91 -26.43 -6.26
N ARG A 86 0.54 -25.16 -6.00
CA ARG A 86 1.34 -24.19 -5.25
C ARG A 86 0.54 -23.61 -4.10
N GLU A 87 1.22 -23.32 -3.01
CA GLU A 87 0.65 -22.61 -1.87
C GLU A 87 0.78 -21.10 -2.06
N TRP A 88 -0.31 -20.40 -1.77
CA TRP A 88 -0.42 -18.96 -1.85
C TRP A 88 -0.92 -18.41 -0.51
N LEU A 89 -0.38 -17.30 -0.09
CA LEU A 89 -0.92 -16.54 1.03
C LEU A 89 -1.99 -15.57 0.52
N ASN A 90 -3.19 -15.65 1.06
CA ASN A 90 -4.27 -14.73 0.76
C ASN A 90 -4.04 -13.39 1.50
N LEU A 91 -3.47 -12.42 0.80
CA LEU A 91 -3.13 -11.11 1.38
C LEU A 91 -4.38 -10.28 1.70
N THR A 92 -5.44 -10.41 0.91
CA THR A 92 -6.71 -9.72 1.18
C THR A 92 -7.38 -10.25 2.44
N ALA A 93 -7.47 -11.57 2.61
CA ALA A 93 -7.96 -12.17 3.83
C ALA A 93 -7.06 -11.86 5.05
N PHE A 94 -5.75 -11.77 4.84
CA PHE A 94 -4.82 -11.34 5.89
C PHE A 94 -5.05 -9.87 6.28
N ALA A 95 -5.32 -9.00 5.32
CA ALA A 95 -5.68 -7.60 5.57
C ALA A 95 -6.98 -7.49 6.37
N ASP A 96 -8.00 -8.29 6.02
CA ASP A 96 -9.28 -8.33 6.75
C ASP A 96 -9.07 -8.78 8.20
N LEU A 97 -8.24 -9.79 8.43
CA LEU A 97 -7.88 -10.25 9.77
C LEU A 97 -7.23 -9.14 10.61
N LEU A 98 -6.46 -8.26 9.97
CA LEU A 98 -5.78 -7.13 10.60
C LEU A 98 -6.65 -5.86 10.67
N ASN A 99 -7.91 -5.90 10.23
CA ASN A 99 -8.77 -4.74 10.01
C ASN A 99 -8.09 -3.66 9.15
N GLN A 100 -7.26 -4.07 8.20
CA GLN A 100 -6.59 -3.21 7.25
C GLN A 100 -7.50 -2.94 6.06
N THR A 101 -7.87 -1.70 5.84
CA THR A 101 -8.66 -1.31 4.68
C THR A 101 -7.83 -1.38 3.40
N TYR A 102 -8.44 -1.85 2.32
CA TYR A 102 -7.83 -1.84 0.99
C TYR A 102 -8.86 -1.50 -0.08
N VAL A 103 -8.36 -1.11 -1.25
CA VAL A 103 -9.12 -0.93 -2.48
C VAL A 103 -8.44 -1.76 -3.56
N ALA A 104 -9.22 -2.48 -4.34
CA ALA A 104 -8.73 -3.32 -5.43
C ALA A 104 -9.36 -2.91 -6.77
N ASP A 105 -8.53 -2.82 -7.77
CA ASP A 105 -8.90 -2.86 -9.17
C ASP A 105 -8.36 -4.18 -9.75
N VAL A 106 -9.21 -5.20 -9.71
CA VAL A 106 -8.84 -6.57 -10.11
C VAL A 106 -8.51 -6.62 -11.61
N GLU A 107 -9.26 -5.89 -12.43
CA GLU A 107 -9.08 -5.86 -13.88
C GLU A 107 -7.72 -5.25 -14.25
N SER A 108 -7.37 -4.15 -13.61
CA SER A 108 -6.06 -3.51 -13.77
C SER A 108 -4.93 -4.16 -12.94
N ARG A 109 -5.23 -5.20 -12.15
CA ARG A 109 -4.28 -5.88 -11.25
C ARG A 109 -3.56 -4.93 -10.30
N VAL A 110 -4.32 -4.02 -9.67
CA VAL A 110 -3.80 -3.02 -8.73
C VAL A 110 -4.54 -3.13 -7.40
N TRP A 111 -3.80 -3.27 -6.31
CA TRP A 111 -4.30 -3.23 -4.94
C TRP A 111 -3.62 -2.11 -4.16
N SER A 112 -4.42 -1.33 -3.44
CA SER A 112 -3.93 -0.26 -2.57
C SER A 112 -4.35 -0.54 -1.14
N PHE A 113 -3.38 -0.74 -0.26
CA PHE A 113 -3.61 -1.03 1.15
C PHE A 113 -3.34 0.21 2.00
N ALA A 114 -4.25 0.48 2.93
CA ALA A 114 -4.05 1.47 3.98
C ALA A 114 -3.04 0.96 5.03
N GLU A 115 -2.69 1.81 5.98
CA GLU A 115 -1.84 1.42 7.10
C GLU A 115 -2.52 0.34 7.97
N ILE A 116 -1.73 -0.63 8.43
CA ILE A 116 -2.19 -1.68 9.34
C ILE A 116 -2.45 -1.08 10.72
N PRO A 117 -3.69 -1.13 11.26
CA PRO A 117 -4.03 -0.52 12.55
C PRO A 117 -3.14 -0.96 13.70
N ALA A 118 -2.82 -2.25 13.78
CA ALA A 118 -1.95 -2.80 14.82
C ALA A 118 -0.53 -2.21 14.83
N LYS A 119 -0.02 -1.76 13.67
CA LYS A 119 1.27 -1.04 13.58
C LYS A 119 1.15 0.38 14.13
N ARG A 120 0.00 1.03 13.93
CA ARG A 120 -0.28 2.37 14.45
C ARG A 120 -0.46 2.36 15.97
N GLU A 121 -1.15 1.38 16.49
CA GLU A 121 -1.36 1.23 17.94
C GLU A 121 -0.04 1.13 18.70
N ASN A 122 0.96 0.44 18.15
CA ASN A 122 2.30 0.38 18.74
C ASN A 122 2.97 1.77 18.84
N MET A 123 2.77 2.67 17.88
CA MET A 123 3.28 4.04 17.95
C MET A 123 2.57 4.84 19.06
N MET A 124 1.26 4.67 19.21
CA MET A 124 0.46 5.32 20.25
C MET A 124 0.80 4.79 21.65
N VAL A 125 0.94 3.46 21.80
CA VAL A 125 1.28 2.81 23.08
C VAL A 125 2.69 3.19 23.53
N ASN A 126 3.64 3.30 22.61
CA ASN A 126 5.01 3.71 22.91
C ASN A 126 5.18 5.23 23.01
N ALA A 127 4.09 6.01 22.84
CA ALA A 127 4.12 7.47 22.80
C ALA A 127 5.18 8.03 21.83
N MET A 128 5.42 7.33 20.72
CA MET A 128 6.37 7.71 19.68
C MET A 128 5.66 8.49 18.59
N ALA A 129 6.03 9.75 18.42
CA ALA A 129 5.59 10.51 17.25
C ALA A 129 6.27 10.01 15.99
N PRO A 130 5.56 9.91 14.85
CA PRO A 130 6.19 9.59 13.57
C PRO A 130 7.23 10.66 13.21
N ASP A 131 8.31 10.25 12.59
CA ASP A 131 9.28 11.18 12.04
C ASP A 131 8.74 11.75 10.72
N PHE A 132 8.78 13.08 10.60
CA PHE A 132 8.37 13.78 9.40
C PHE A 132 9.21 15.04 9.20
N GLU A 133 9.25 15.50 7.98
CA GLU A 133 9.88 16.77 7.60
C GLU A 133 8.83 17.68 6.98
N ILE A 134 8.89 18.96 7.31
CA ILE A 134 8.09 20.01 6.68
C ILE A 134 9.01 21.15 6.25
N GLU A 135 8.68 21.78 5.15
CA GLU A 135 9.40 22.94 4.65
C GLU A 135 8.63 24.22 4.99
N ASP A 136 9.31 25.22 5.51
CA ASP A 136 8.71 26.53 5.77
C ASP A 136 8.64 27.36 4.48
N ARG A 137 8.04 28.56 4.56
CA ARG A 137 7.91 29.44 3.39
C ARG A 137 9.24 29.97 2.85
N GLN A 138 10.31 29.87 3.61
CA GLN A 138 11.66 30.27 3.24
C GLN A 138 12.47 29.09 2.67
N GLY A 139 11.91 27.87 2.65
CA GLY A 139 12.59 26.68 2.20
C GLY A 139 13.44 26.00 3.27
N ASN A 140 13.30 26.38 4.54
CA ASN A 140 13.99 25.69 5.63
C ASN A 140 13.24 24.41 5.99
N VAL A 141 13.97 23.30 6.09
CA VAL A 141 13.43 22.02 6.51
C VAL A 141 13.39 21.95 8.04
N ILE A 142 12.22 21.68 8.58
CA ILE A 142 11.99 21.43 9.99
C ILE A 142 11.70 19.93 10.17
N ARG A 143 12.49 19.26 10.99
CA ARG A 143 12.35 17.83 11.28
C ARG A 143 11.74 17.62 12.65
N MET A 144 10.93 16.57 12.79
CA MET A 144 10.40 16.17 14.08
C MET A 144 11.53 15.89 15.10
N ALA A 145 12.65 15.36 14.63
CA ALA A 145 13.85 15.13 15.43
C ALA A 145 14.41 16.40 16.08
N ASP A 146 14.28 17.58 15.46
CA ASP A 146 14.78 18.87 15.96
C ASP A 146 13.95 19.38 17.16
N LEU A 147 12.77 18.82 17.35
CA LEU A 147 11.85 19.13 18.45
C LEU A 147 12.04 18.20 19.66
N LYS A 148 12.94 17.22 19.58
CA LYS A 148 13.19 16.27 20.66
C LYS A 148 13.60 16.99 21.94
N GLY A 149 12.92 16.64 23.05
CA GLY A 149 13.12 17.29 24.37
C GLY A 149 12.39 18.63 24.55
N LYS A 150 11.63 19.09 23.55
CA LYS A 150 10.79 20.28 23.61
C LYS A 150 9.31 19.90 23.67
N LYS A 151 8.49 20.77 24.25
CA LYS A 151 7.03 20.66 24.12
C LYS A 151 6.63 21.33 22.81
N ALA A 152 6.06 20.56 21.89
CA ALA A 152 5.59 21.04 20.59
C ALA A 152 4.08 20.86 20.47
N LEU A 153 3.37 21.86 19.94
CA LEU A 153 1.97 21.78 19.54
C LEU A 153 1.90 21.87 18.01
N ILE A 154 1.36 20.83 17.40
CA ILE A 154 1.14 20.80 15.95
C ILE A 154 -0.32 21.09 15.69
N VAL A 155 -0.60 22.11 14.91
CA VAL A 155 -1.95 22.48 14.49
C VAL A 155 -2.01 22.47 12.97
N THR A 156 -2.97 21.73 12.43
CA THR A 156 -3.25 21.70 10.99
C THR A 156 -4.59 22.37 10.73
N TRP A 157 -4.65 23.22 9.72
CA TRP A 157 -5.90 23.81 9.25
C TRP A 157 -5.89 23.87 7.74
N SER A 158 -7.07 23.96 7.16
CA SER A 158 -7.22 24.20 5.73
C SER A 158 -8.03 25.48 5.53
N SER A 159 -7.56 26.33 4.62
CA SER A 159 -8.31 27.51 4.16
C SER A 159 -8.95 27.16 2.82
N TRP A 160 -10.23 27.24 2.75
CA TRP A 160 -11.06 27.16 1.54
C TRP A 160 -11.61 28.51 1.16
#